data_f12807a8881f51bd1f06dd6748941053
#
_entry.id   f12807a8881f51bd1f06dd6748941053
#
_cell.length_a   1.000
_cell.length_b   1.000
_cell.length_c   1.000
_cell.angle_alpha   90.00
_cell.angle_beta   90.00
_cell.angle_gamma   90.00
#
_symmetry.space_group_name_H-M   'P 1'
#
loop_
_entity.id
_entity.type
_entity.pdbx_description
1 polymer ?
#
loop_
_entity_poly.entity_id
_entity_poly.type
_entity_poly.pdbx_seq_one_letter_code
_entity_poly.pdbx_strand_id
1 'polypeptide(L)'
;MNILDIISGILGDDVKLGYLPDTPDEITAVFEYSAEQPFHSFGNTDFTENIQVRTRGKNSYTKAKETALTLDNYTDENISIIQTTPVFDIGRDSHERQEYTVNFKVYRR
;
A
#
# COMPACT_ATOMS: atom_id res chain seq x y z
N MET A 1 3.63 -12.35 -11.54
CA MET A 1 2.56 -11.35 -11.43
C MET A 1 3.09 -10.12 -10.69
N ASN A 2 2.74 -8.95 -11.14
CA ASN A 2 3.14 -7.70 -10.51
C ASN A 2 2.50 -7.58 -9.12
N ILE A 3 3.25 -7.05 -8.15
CA ILE A 3 2.75 -6.93 -6.77
C ILE A 3 1.49 -6.05 -6.70
N LEU A 4 1.42 -4.99 -7.50
CA LEU A 4 0.25 -4.12 -7.50
C LEU A 4 -1.01 -4.85 -7.95
N ASP A 5 -0.90 -5.75 -8.92
CA ASP A 5 -2.02 -6.57 -9.37
C ASP A 5 -2.49 -7.53 -8.28
N ILE A 6 -1.55 -8.09 -7.52
CA ILE A 6 -1.88 -8.97 -6.39
C ILE A 6 -2.64 -8.18 -5.32
N ILE A 7 -2.18 -7.00 -4.98
CA ILE A 7 -2.83 -6.14 -3.98
C ILE A 7 -4.22 -5.71 -4.45
N SER A 8 -4.37 -5.36 -5.72
CA SER A 8 -5.68 -5.05 -6.31
C SER A 8 -6.65 -6.22 -6.20
N GLY A 9 -6.15 -7.44 -6.39
CA GLY A 9 -6.96 -8.64 -6.21
C GLY A 9 -7.47 -8.83 -4.77
N ILE A 10 -6.71 -8.35 -3.79
CA ILE A 10 -7.10 -8.42 -2.37
C ILE A 10 -8.05 -7.28 -2.00
N LEU A 11 -7.77 -6.06 -2.45
CA LEU A 11 -8.49 -4.85 -2.06
C LEU A 11 -9.71 -4.53 -2.92
N GLY A 12 -9.74 -4.98 -4.17
CA GLY A 12 -10.82 -4.69 -5.11
C GLY A 12 -10.37 -3.78 -6.25
N ASP A 13 -11.22 -3.66 -7.25
CA ASP A 13 -10.87 -2.99 -8.51
C ASP A 13 -10.92 -1.46 -8.44
N ASP A 14 -11.46 -0.91 -7.37
CA ASP A 14 -11.61 0.54 -7.20
C ASP A 14 -10.34 1.24 -6.72
N VAL A 15 -9.30 0.49 -6.36
CA VAL A 15 -8.01 1.08 -6.01
C VAL A 15 -7.22 1.40 -7.28
N LYS A 16 -6.50 2.52 -7.26
CA LYS A 16 -5.62 2.91 -8.35
C LYS A 16 -4.21 2.37 -8.12
N LEU A 17 -3.55 1.96 -9.18
CA LEU A 17 -2.25 1.32 -9.10
C LEU A 17 -1.18 2.23 -9.70
N GLY A 18 -0.28 2.71 -8.84
CA GLY A 18 0.89 3.47 -9.28
C GLY A 18 0.66 4.95 -9.54
N TYR A 19 -0.55 5.47 -9.32
CA TYR A 19 -0.82 6.89 -9.48
C TYR A 19 -2.02 7.32 -8.63
N LEU A 20 -2.07 8.61 -8.33
CA LEU A 20 -3.16 9.21 -7.56
C LEU A 20 -3.83 10.27 -8.43
N PRO A 21 -4.93 9.92 -9.11
CA PRO A 21 -5.60 10.86 -10.01
C PRO A 21 -6.24 12.02 -9.25
N ASP A 22 -6.44 13.15 -9.94
CA ASP A 22 -7.04 14.32 -9.32
C ASP A 22 -8.53 14.13 -9.01
N THR A 23 -9.19 13.27 -9.71
CA THR A 23 -10.60 12.90 -9.46
C THR A 23 -10.76 11.39 -9.39
N PRO A 24 -11.72 10.89 -8.60
CA PRO A 24 -12.62 11.61 -7.69
C PRO A 24 -11.90 12.12 -6.44
N ASP A 25 -12.58 12.95 -5.64
CA ASP A 25 -12.00 13.46 -4.39
C ASP A 25 -11.62 12.35 -3.43
N GLU A 26 -12.49 11.36 -3.26
CA GLU A 26 -12.21 10.20 -2.43
C GLU A 26 -11.63 9.09 -3.28
N ILE A 27 -10.42 8.66 -2.93
CA ILE A 27 -9.71 7.65 -3.71
C ILE A 27 -8.66 6.94 -2.85
N THR A 28 -8.41 5.69 -3.21
CA THR A 28 -7.33 4.88 -2.64
C THR A 28 -6.38 4.50 -3.77
N ALA A 29 -5.10 4.71 -3.57
CA ALA A 29 -4.06 4.33 -4.52
C ALA A 29 -3.00 3.49 -3.82
N VAL A 30 -2.40 2.58 -4.56
CA VAL A 30 -1.32 1.71 -4.09
C VAL A 30 -0.11 1.95 -4.95
N PHE A 31 1.02 2.16 -4.28
CA PHE A 31 2.30 2.40 -4.93
C PHE A 31 3.31 1.32 -4.51
N GLU A 32 4.17 0.94 -5.42
CA GLU A 32 5.35 0.17 -5.11
C GLU A 32 6.53 1.13 -4.97
N TYR A 33 7.36 0.93 -3.96
CA TYR A 33 8.51 1.80 -3.76
C TYR A 33 9.72 1.00 -3.28
N SER A 34 10.91 1.54 -3.56
CA SER A 34 12.18 0.97 -3.13
C SER A 34 12.66 1.76 -1.91
N ALA A 35 12.40 1.22 -0.71
CA ALA A 35 12.78 1.90 0.53
C ALA A 35 14.17 1.49 1.02
N GLU A 36 14.72 0.41 0.52
CA GLU A 36 15.98 -0.14 0.98
C GLU A 36 16.87 -0.47 -0.21
N GLN A 37 18.17 -0.32 0.00
CA GLN A 37 19.13 -0.86 -0.95
C GLN A 37 19.01 -2.38 -0.96
N PRO A 38 19.10 -3.03 -2.14
CA PRO A 38 19.05 -4.48 -2.18
C PRO A 38 20.16 -5.03 -1.31
N PHE A 39 19.77 -5.73 -0.26
CA PHE A 39 20.71 -6.37 0.61
C PHE A 39 21.02 -7.74 0.00
N HIS A 40 22.17 -7.85 -0.62
CA HIS A 40 22.62 -9.13 -1.13
C HIS A 40 23.21 -9.94 0.00
N SER A 41 22.37 -10.69 0.69
CA SER A 41 22.87 -11.76 1.53
C SER A 41 23.13 -12.98 0.67
N PHE A 42 24.29 -13.55 0.80
CA PHE A 42 24.66 -14.74 0.03
C PHE A 42 23.66 -15.86 0.24
N GLY A 43 23.10 -16.35 -0.87
CA GLY A 43 22.22 -17.51 -0.85
C GLY A 43 20.79 -17.28 -0.45
N ASN A 44 20.39 -16.04 -0.21
CA ASN A 44 19.00 -15.74 0.12
C ASN A 44 18.27 -15.27 -1.13
N THR A 45 17.24 -16.03 -1.52
CA THR A 45 16.42 -15.76 -2.68
C THR A 45 15.06 -15.17 -2.31
N ASP A 46 14.87 -14.76 -1.05
CA ASP A 46 13.62 -14.19 -0.61
C ASP A 46 13.46 -12.78 -1.18
N PHE A 47 12.37 -12.59 -1.92
CA PHE A 47 12.03 -11.29 -2.48
C PHE A 47 11.13 -10.55 -1.51
N THR A 48 11.56 -9.35 -1.11
CA THR A 48 10.70 -8.44 -0.37
C THR A 48 10.40 -7.25 -1.25
N GLU A 49 9.13 -6.86 -1.23
CA GLU A 49 8.65 -5.69 -1.95
C GLU A 49 7.97 -4.76 -0.98
N ASN A 50 8.08 -3.47 -1.23
CA ASN A 50 7.48 -2.45 -0.37
C ASN A 50 6.33 -1.80 -1.12
N ILE A 51 5.19 -1.70 -0.45
CA ILE A 51 4.04 -1.01 -1.01
C ILE A 51 3.58 0.09 -0.05
N GLN A 52 3.04 1.13 -0.62
CA GLN A 52 2.45 2.23 0.11
C GLN A 52 1.01 2.38 -0.33
N VAL A 53 0.09 2.41 0.62
CA VAL A 53 -1.31 2.73 0.37
C VAL A 53 -1.51 4.19 0.75
N ARG A 54 -2.10 4.96 -0.16
CA ARG A 54 -2.41 6.36 0.05
C ARG A 54 -3.89 6.56 -0.15
N THR A 55 -4.56 7.18 0.82
CA THR A 55 -5.99 7.48 0.74
C THR A 55 -6.18 8.99 0.79
N ARG A 56 -7.22 9.46 0.10
CA ARG A 56 -7.55 10.87 0.03
C ARG A 56 -9.06 11.05 0.16
N GLY A 57 -9.47 12.15 0.79
CA GLY A 57 -10.87 12.54 0.89
C GLY A 57 -11.37 12.59 2.33
N LYS A 58 -12.67 12.83 2.49
CA LYS A 58 -13.29 12.99 3.80
C LYS A 58 -13.20 11.73 4.66
N ASN A 59 -13.26 10.57 4.05
CA ASN A 59 -13.20 9.28 4.73
C ASN A 59 -11.82 8.64 4.65
N SER A 60 -10.79 9.42 4.31
CA SER A 60 -9.44 8.89 4.06
C SER A 60 -8.84 8.16 5.26
N TYR A 61 -9.05 8.68 6.49
CA TYR A 61 -8.55 8.00 7.69
C TYR A 61 -9.22 6.63 7.86
N THR A 62 -10.54 6.58 7.79
CA THR A 62 -11.30 5.33 7.93
C THR A 62 -10.89 4.33 6.85
N LYS A 63 -10.77 4.80 5.61
CA LYS A 63 -10.38 3.96 4.48
C LYS A 63 -8.95 3.41 4.66
N ALA A 64 -8.02 4.23 5.13
CA ALA A 64 -6.67 3.79 5.41
C ALA A 64 -6.63 2.73 6.52
N LYS A 65 -7.42 2.92 7.58
CA LYS A 65 -7.53 1.94 8.67
C LYS A 65 -8.13 0.62 8.19
N GLU A 66 -9.19 0.67 7.39
CA GLU A 66 -9.81 -0.54 6.83
C GLU A 66 -8.83 -1.30 5.93
N THR A 67 -8.10 -0.57 5.10
CA THR A 67 -7.08 -1.16 4.23
C THR A 67 -5.98 -1.82 5.06
N ALA A 68 -5.52 -1.14 6.11
CA ALA A 68 -4.51 -1.71 7.01
C ALA A 68 -4.99 -2.99 7.67
N LEU A 69 -6.24 -3.03 8.14
CA LEU A 69 -6.81 -4.24 8.74
C LEU A 69 -6.91 -5.39 7.74
N THR A 70 -7.16 -5.09 6.48
CA THR A 70 -7.25 -6.10 5.43
C THR A 70 -5.87 -6.66 5.06
N LEU A 71 -4.86 -5.80 4.97
CA LEU A 71 -3.54 -6.19 4.48
C LEU A 71 -2.60 -6.68 5.57
N ASP A 72 -2.67 -6.13 6.78
CA ASP A 72 -1.74 -6.51 7.84
C ASP A 72 -1.95 -7.98 8.23
N ASN A 73 -0.86 -8.71 8.27
CA ASN A 73 -0.85 -10.15 8.53
C ASN A 73 -1.60 -10.99 7.49
N TYR A 74 -1.92 -10.42 6.32
CA TYR A 74 -2.46 -11.22 5.23
C TYR A 74 -1.42 -12.25 4.80
N THR A 75 -1.83 -13.48 4.65
CA THR A 75 -0.96 -14.56 4.18
C THR A 75 -1.74 -15.55 3.34
N ASP A 76 -1.10 -16.03 2.29
CA ASP A 76 -1.61 -17.12 1.47
C ASP A 76 -0.43 -17.99 1.02
N GLU A 77 -0.65 -18.87 0.06
CA GLU A 77 0.39 -19.78 -0.44
C GLU A 77 1.59 -19.04 -1.03
N ASN A 78 1.39 -17.84 -1.53
CA ASN A 78 2.38 -17.14 -2.34
C ASN A 78 3.01 -15.95 -1.62
N ILE A 79 2.28 -15.28 -0.71
CA ILE A 79 2.74 -14.04 -0.10
C ILE A 79 2.36 -13.96 1.38
N SER A 80 3.13 -13.14 2.08
CA SER A 80 2.79 -12.65 3.43
C SER A 80 2.99 -11.14 3.45
N ILE A 81 2.07 -10.41 4.07
CA ILE A 81 2.10 -8.95 4.14
C ILE A 81 2.16 -8.50 5.59
N ILE A 82 3.06 -7.58 5.88
CA ILE A 82 3.22 -7.02 7.22
C ILE A 82 3.19 -5.49 7.11
N GLN A 83 2.37 -4.87 7.96
CA GLN A 83 2.34 -3.42 8.09
C GLN A 83 3.63 -2.92 8.74
N THR A 84 4.29 -1.95 8.12
CA THR A 84 5.58 -1.45 8.60
C THR A 84 5.52 -0.06 9.22
N THR A 85 4.42 0.67 8.98
CA THR A 85 4.19 1.97 9.60
C THR A 85 2.77 2.02 10.14
N PRO A 86 2.49 2.89 11.14
CA PRO A 86 1.10 3.18 11.46
C PRO A 86 0.43 3.91 10.29
N VAL A 87 -0.88 4.02 10.32
CA VAL A 87 -1.60 4.96 9.46
C VAL A 87 -1.23 6.36 9.92
N PHE A 88 -0.72 7.19 9.02
CA PHE A 88 -0.30 8.54 9.42
C PHE A 88 -0.80 9.59 8.43
N ASP A 89 -1.03 10.77 9.01
CA ASP A 89 -1.50 11.95 8.31
C ASP A 89 -0.36 12.55 7.50
N ILE A 90 -0.56 12.75 6.21
CA ILE A 90 0.41 13.41 5.35
C ILE A 90 -0.06 14.80 4.92
N GLY A 91 -1.09 15.32 5.58
CA GLY A 91 -1.59 16.66 5.35
C GLY A 91 -2.66 16.74 4.29
N ARG A 92 -2.85 17.95 3.78
CA ARG A 92 -3.83 18.22 2.75
C ARG A 92 -3.15 18.55 1.44
N ASP A 93 -3.78 18.17 0.35
CA ASP A 93 -3.26 18.50 -0.97
C ASP A 93 -3.63 19.96 -1.35
N SER A 94 -3.28 20.36 -2.57
CA SER A 94 -3.53 21.72 -3.07
C SER A 94 -5.02 22.08 -3.16
N HIS A 95 -5.91 21.06 -3.11
CA HIS A 95 -7.36 21.26 -3.11
C HIS A 95 -7.99 21.03 -1.73
N GLU A 96 -7.18 21.11 -0.66
CA GLU A 96 -7.62 20.96 0.72
C GLU A 96 -8.20 19.58 1.05
N ARG A 97 -7.86 18.55 0.29
CA ARG A 97 -8.30 17.18 0.54
C ARG A 97 -7.29 16.48 1.45
N GLN A 98 -7.79 15.92 2.54
CA GLN A 98 -6.97 15.21 3.52
C GLN A 98 -6.43 13.91 2.93
N GLU A 99 -5.16 13.62 3.22
CA GLU A 99 -4.52 12.37 2.80
C GLU A 99 -3.91 11.65 3.99
N TYR A 100 -3.99 10.32 3.94
CA TYR A 100 -3.31 9.43 4.87
C TYR A 100 -2.54 8.39 4.10
N THR A 101 -1.52 7.84 4.73
CA THR A 101 -0.72 6.79 4.12
C THR A 101 -0.38 5.71 5.14
N VAL A 102 -0.14 4.51 4.65
CA VAL A 102 0.33 3.37 5.45
C VAL A 102 1.21 2.50 4.56
N ASN A 103 2.30 2.02 5.11
CA ASN A 103 3.28 1.24 4.35
C ASN A 103 3.28 -0.22 4.80
N PHE A 104 3.58 -1.09 3.85
CA PHE A 104 3.61 -2.53 4.07
C PHE A 104 4.84 -3.14 3.40
N LYS A 105 5.30 -4.24 3.95
CA LYS A 105 6.30 -5.09 3.33
C LYS A 105 5.64 -6.39 2.91
N VAL A 106 5.90 -6.81 1.67
CA VAL A 106 5.36 -8.05 1.11
C VAL A 106 6.49 -9.04 0.93
N TYR A 107 6.33 -10.20 1.53
CA TYR A 107 7.27 -11.31 1.37
C TYR A 107 6.68 -12.30 0.39
N ARG A 108 7.39 -12.58 -0.68
CA ARG A 108 6.99 -13.63 -1.63
C ARG A 108 7.64 -14.94 -1.28
N ARG A 109 6.89 -15.98 -1.48
CA ARG A 109 7.39 -17.36 -1.26
C ARG A 109 7.80 -18.03 -2.53
#